data_095cc4a0c98ab2c33127f024008be895
#
_entry.id   095cc4a0c98ab2c33127f024008be895
#
_cell.length_a   1.000
_cell.length_b   1.000
_cell.length_c   1.000
_cell.angle_alpha   90.00
_cell.angle_beta   90.00
_cell.angle_gamma   90.00
#
_symmetry.space_group_name_H-M   'P 1'
#
loop_
_entity.id
_entity.type
_entity.pdbx_description
1 polymer ?
#
loop_
_entity_poly.entity_id
_entity_poly.type
_entity_poly.pdbx_seq_one_letter_code
_entity_poly.pdbx_strand_id
1 'polypeptide(L)'
;AILHTEPDWQAFAQECRERLEAFTGDTERQMDVLREQHHAQLFRLLAQDLDGVLSVERLADHLSALADVLISVTLEAVWQTLSGRHRDQPQFAVIAYGKLGGKELGYASDLDVIFLYDDEDPEAPAIYAKLAQRFITWMTSHTPAGILFDIDIALRPDGASGLLVSSLAAFEKYQHQSAWLWEHQALTRARFCAGDHNIGAHFEALRIQVLRQTRDPAQLRSEILGMRQRMHEAHPNRSEFFDLKHDAGGMIDIEFIVQFLVLRHAAEYPAMTGDIGNIALLKLAGDLELIDSQLSVAVSD
;
A
#
# COMPACT_ATOMS: atom_id res chain seq x y z
N ALA A 1 16.99 -26.35 6.79
CA ALA A 1 17.42 -25.14 7.55
C ALA A 1 16.76 -23.88 7.02
N ILE A 2 16.76 -23.61 5.71
CA ILE A 2 16.21 -22.39 5.09
C ILE A 2 14.70 -22.25 5.31
N LEU A 3 13.93 -23.34 5.28
CA LEU A 3 12.47 -23.34 5.45
C LEU A 3 12.01 -22.87 6.86
N HIS A 4 12.85 -23.01 7.87
CA HIS A 4 12.49 -22.65 9.26
C HIS A 4 13.23 -21.39 9.76
N THR A 5 13.88 -20.66 8.88
CA THR A 5 14.58 -19.40 9.23
C THR A 5 13.75 -18.24 8.73
N GLU A 6 13.50 -17.24 9.57
CA GLU A 6 12.84 -16.02 9.14
C GLU A 6 13.67 -15.25 8.12
N PRO A 7 13.05 -14.57 7.14
CA PRO A 7 13.74 -13.67 6.25
C PRO A 7 14.34 -12.48 7.01
N ASP A 8 15.60 -12.18 6.74
CA ASP A 8 16.25 -10.93 7.16
C ASP A 8 16.12 -9.90 6.04
N TRP A 9 15.11 -9.04 6.15
CA TRP A 9 14.81 -8.06 5.13
C TRP A 9 15.85 -6.94 5.03
N GLN A 10 16.59 -6.66 6.10
CA GLN A 10 17.71 -5.68 6.06
C GLN A 10 18.90 -6.24 5.28
N ALA A 11 19.28 -7.48 5.59
CA ALA A 11 20.34 -8.17 4.84
C ALA A 11 19.96 -8.34 3.37
N PHE A 12 18.69 -8.66 3.08
CA PHE A 12 18.17 -8.77 1.72
C PHE A 12 18.22 -7.43 0.95
N ALA A 13 17.86 -6.33 1.59
CA ALA A 13 17.95 -5.00 0.98
C ALA A 13 19.40 -4.64 0.63
N GLN A 14 20.33 -4.96 1.53
CA GLN A 14 21.75 -4.74 1.30
C GLN A 14 22.28 -5.61 0.14
N GLU A 15 21.91 -6.89 0.10
CA GLU A 15 22.26 -7.79 -1.01
C GLU A 15 21.76 -7.25 -2.35
N CYS A 16 20.50 -6.77 -2.40
CA CYS A 16 19.96 -6.16 -3.61
C CYS A 16 20.78 -4.96 -4.08
N ARG A 17 21.16 -4.04 -3.17
CA ARG A 17 22.01 -2.87 -3.50
C ARG A 17 23.37 -3.28 -4.07
N GLU A 18 24.07 -4.19 -3.41
CA GLU A 18 25.38 -4.70 -3.85
C GLU A 18 25.31 -5.34 -5.23
N ARG A 19 24.25 -6.13 -5.51
CA ARG A 19 24.03 -6.73 -6.83
C ARG A 19 23.74 -5.69 -7.90
N LEU A 20 22.97 -4.63 -7.59
CA LEU A 20 22.70 -3.55 -8.52
C LEU A 20 23.95 -2.73 -8.84
N GLU A 21 24.81 -2.48 -7.85
CA GLU A 21 26.08 -1.78 -8.04
C GLU A 21 27.02 -2.50 -9.02
N ALA A 22 27.02 -3.84 -9.00
CA ALA A 22 27.81 -4.65 -9.92
C ALA A 22 27.43 -4.46 -11.41
N PHE A 23 26.23 -3.95 -11.69
CA PHE A 23 25.72 -3.68 -13.03
C PHE A 23 25.42 -2.19 -13.25
N THR A 24 26.16 -1.29 -12.59
CA THR A 24 26.00 0.16 -12.75
C THR A 24 26.16 0.55 -14.23
N GLY A 25 25.16 1.24 -14.78
CA GLY A 25 25.10 1.66 -16.17
C GLY A 25 24.40 0.68 -17.12
N ASP A 26 24.09 -0.54 -16.67
CA ASP A 26 23.29 -1.53 -17.39
C ASP A 26 21.89 -1.65 -16.75
N THR A 27 20.99 -0.76 -17.14
CA THR A 27 19.63 -0.68 -16.59
C THR A 27 18.82 -1.96 -16.80
N GLU A 28 18.96 -2.61 -17.95
CA GLU A 28 18.23 -3.85 -18.26
C GLU A 28 18.67 -4.98 -17.32
N ARG A 29 19.98 -5.13 -17.13
CA ARG A 29 20.51 -6.14 -16.21
C ARG A 29 20.16 -5.84 -14.75
N GLN A 30 20.16 -4.56 -14.34
CA GLN A 30 19.69 -4.17 -13.00
C GLN A 30 18.23 -4.54 -12.78
N MET A 31 17.36 -4.32 -13.78
CA MET A 31 15.95 -4.71 -13.70
C MET A 31 15.80 -6.24 -13.60
N ASP A 32 16.58 -7.02 -14.33
CA ASP A 32 16.60 -8.49 -14.24
C ASP A 32 17.03 -8.97 -12.86
N VAL A 33 18.08 -8.38 -12.30
CA VAL A 33 18.56 -8.70 -10.94
C VAL A 33 17.45 -8.55 -9.91
N LEU A 34 16.68 -7.46 -9.93
CA LEU A 34 15.58 -7.27 -8.99
C LEU A 34 14.51 -8.35 -9.13
N ARG A 35 14.18 -8.78 -10.36
CA ARG A 35 13.20 -9.83 -10.61
C ARG A 35 13.71 -11.20 -10.16
N GLU A 36 14.98 -11.51 -10.43
CA GLU A 36 15.62 -12.73 -9.94
C GLU A 36 15.59 -12.80 -8.40
N GLN A 37 15.90 -11.67 -7.73
CA GLN A 37 15.85 -11.56 -6.27
C GLN A 37 14.42 -11.69 -5.72
N HIS A 38 13.45 -11.04 -6.35
CA HIS A 38 12.03 -11.16 -6.03
C HIS A 38 11.58 -12.61 -6.10
N HIS A 39 11.81 -13.28 -7.22
CA HIS A 39 11.40 -14.67 -7.44
C HIS A 39 12.06 -15.62 -6.43
N ALA A 40 13.33 -15.42 -6.07
CA ALA A 40 14.01 -16.24 -5.09
C ALA A 40 13.35 -16.14 -3.70
N GLN A 41 13.02 -14.92 -3.24
CA GLN A 41 12.33 -14.74 -1.96
C GLN A 41 10.88 -15.21 -2.02
N LEU A 42 10.18 -14.94 -3.12
CA LEU A 42 8.80 -15.41 -3.32
C LEU A 42 8.71 -16.95 -3.27
N PHE A 43 9.66 -17.63 -3.93
CA PHE A 43 9.75 -19.08 -3.89
C PHE A 43 10.04 -19.62 -2.47
N ARG A 44 10.90 -18.91 -1.72
CA ARG A 44 11.17 -19.26 -0.32
C ARG A 44 9.92 -19.14 0.55
N LEU A 45 9.16 -18.03 0.43
CA LEU A 45 7.93 -17.81 1.17
C LEU A 45 6.86 -18.83 0.80
N LEU A 46 6.72 -19.15 -0.51
CA LEU A 46 5.82 -20.19 -0.98
C LEU A 46 6.15 -21.57 -0.39
N ALA A 47 7.44 -21.91 -0.32
CA ALA A 47 7.86 -23.17 0.29
C ALA A 47 7.56 -23.24 1.79
N GLN A 48 7.71 -22.13 2.52
CA GLN A 48 7.36 -22.01 3.95
C GLN A 48 5.85 -22.09 4.18
N ASP A 49 5.06 -21.48 3.29
CA ASP A 49 3.59 -21.53 3.30
C ASP A 49 3.08 -22.96 3.08
N LEU A 50 3.57 -23.63 2.03
CA LEU A 50 3.19 -25.03 1.73
C LEU A 50 3.62 -26.03 2.82
N ASP A 51 4.69 -25.75 3.55
CA ASP A 51 5.15 -26.57 4.69
C ASP A 51 4.37 -26.23 5.98
N GLY A 52 3.43 -25.26 5.95
CA GLY A 52 2.61 -24.86 7.08
C GLY A 52 3.37 -24.09 8.19
N VAL A 53 4.52 -23.51 7.85
CA VAL A 53 5.37 -22.76 8.80
C VAL A 53 4.81 -21.35 9.04
N LEU A 54 4.13 -20.79 8.05
CA LEU A 54 3.57 -19.44 8.10
C LEU A 54 2.05 -19.49 8.26
N SER A 55 1.51 -18.67 9.17
CA SER A 55 0.09 -18.30 9.12
C SER A 55 -0.15 -17.34 7.95
N VAL A 56 -1.41 -17.21 7.52
CA VAL A 56 -1.78 -16.30 6.43
C VAL A 56 -1.38 -14.85 6.71
N GLU A 57 -1.52 -14.41 7.96
CA GLU A 57 -1.12 -13.07 8.40
C GLU A 57 0.40 -12.88 8.31
N ARG A 58 1.20 -13.85 8.80
CA ARG A 58 2.67 -13.79 8.70
C ARG A 58 3.16 -13.85 7.26
N LEU A 59 2.51 -14.65 6.42
CA LEU A 59 2.81 -14.69 5.00
C LEU A 59 2.57 -13.33 4.35
N ALA A 60 1.43 -12.71 4.61
CA ALA A 60 1.08 -11.40 4.08
C ALA A 60 2.03 -10.29 4.56
N ASP A 61 2.45 -10.34 5.84
CA ASP A 61 3.49 -9.46 6.39
C ASP A 61 4.83 -9.62 5.65
N HIS A 62 5.26 -10.84 5.39
CA HIS A 62 6.52 -11.09 4.67
C HIS A 62 6.44 -10.68 3.19
N LEU A 63 5.30 -10.92 2.52
CA LEU A 63 5.09 -10.46 1.14
C LEU A 63 5.09 -8.93 1.06
N SER A 64 4.49 -8.26 2.04
CA SER A 64 4.48 -6.80 2.14
C SER A 64 5.89 -6.25 2.43
N ALA A 65 6.65 -6.88 3.32
CA ALA A 65 8.03 -6.49 3.60
C ALA A 65 8.97 -6.71 2.39
N LEU A 66 8.77 -7.79 1.63
CA LEU A 66 9.48 -8.02 0.37
C LEU A 66 9.19 -6.90 -0.65
N ALA A 67 7.92 -6.51 -0.79
CA ALA A 67 7.52 -5.42 -1.67
C ALA A 67 8.14 -4.08 -1.20
N ASP A 68 8.10 -3.78 0.10
CA ASP A 68 8.69 -2.56 0.67
C ASP A 68 10.18 -2.45 0.36
N VAL A 69 10.95 -3.54 0.51
CA VAL A 69 12.38 -3.57 0.18
C VAL A 69 12.59 -3.31 -1.31
N LEU A 70 11.85 -4.01 -2.18
CA LEU A 70 12.01 -3.87 -3.63
C LEU A 70 11.59 -2.47 -4.13
N ILE A 71 10.56 -1.87 -3.55
CA ILE A 71 10.15 -0.49 -3.82
C ILE A 71 11.29 0.46 -3.43
N SER A 72 11.84 0.33 -2.22
CA SER A 72 12.92 1.19 -1.72
C SER A 72 14.17 1.12 -2.58
N VAL A 73 14.65 -0.10 -2.85
CA VAL A 73 15.86 -0.31 -3.65
C VAL A 73 15.67 0.13 -5.10
N THR A 74 14.48 -0.10 -5.68
CA THR A 74 14.15 0.38 -7.02
C THR A 74 14.12 1.90 -7.08
N LEU A 75 13.51 2.57 -6.10
CA LEU A 75 13.45 4.03 -6.02
C LEU A 75 14.87 4.64 -5.95
N GLU A 76 15.72 4.09 -5.10
CA GLU A 76 17.13 4.50 -4.96
C GLU A 76 17.89 4.34 -6.29
N ALA A 77 17.79 3.18 -6.94
CA ALA A 77 18.45 2.90 -8.20
C ALA A 77 17.98 3.82 -9.34
N VAL A 78 16.67 4.03 -9.43
CA VAL A 78 16.09 4.92 -10.45
C VAL A 78 16.56 6.36 -10.22
N TRP A 79 16.57 6.84 -8.97
CA TRP A 79 17.06 8.18 -8.64
C TRP A 79 18.53 8.37 -9.06
N GLN A 80 19.40 7.40 -8.80
CA GLN A 80 20.81 7.48 -9.17
C GLN A 80 21.03 7.58 -10.70
N THR A 81 20.13 7.00 -11.49
CA THR A 81 20.20 7.03 -12.97
C THR A 81 19.47 8.21 -13.59
N LEU A 82 18.73 9.01 -12.80
CA LEU A 82 17.90 10.09 -13.30
C LEU A 82 18.76 11.29 -13.72
N SER A 83 18.68 11.66 -14.99
CA SER A 83 19.31 12.88 -15.49
C SER A 83 18.57 14.14 -15.01
N GLY A 84 19.33 15.16 -14.60
CA GLY A 84 18.76 16.43 -14.13
C GLY A 84 18.31 16.43 -12.68
N ARG A 85 18.69 15.43 -11.89
CA ARG A 85 18.49 15.49 -10.43
C ARG A 85 19.25 16.69 -9.84
N HIS A 86 18.60 17.40 -8.93
CA HIS A 86 19.12 18.64 -8.36
C HIS A 86 19.67 18.47 -6.92
N ARG A 87 19.60 17.23 -6.39
CA ARG A 87 20.11 16.88 -5.07
C ARG A 87 20.56 15.42 -5.00
N ASP A 88 21.30 15.07 -3.97
CA ASP A 88 21.84 13.71 -3.78
C ASP A 88 20.75 12.71 -3.41
N GLN A 89 19.84 13.09 -2.52
CA GLN A 89 18.70 12.27 -2.09
C GLN A 89 17.38 12.96 -2.48
N PRO A 90 16.38 12.23 -2.99
CA PRO A 90 15.11 12.82 -3.37
C PRO A 90 14.28 13.15 -2.13
N GLN A 91 13.68 14.33 -2.09
CA GLN A 91 12.59 14.63 -1.15
C GLN A 91 11.27 14.11 -1.73
N PHE A 92 11.16 12.80 -1.74
CA PHE A 92 10.08 12.05 -2.40
C PHE A 92 9.73 10.82 -1.60
N ALA A 93 8.45 10.48 -1.55
CA ALA A 93 7.96 9.31 -0.82
C ALA A 93 6.95 8.53 -1.65
N VAL A 94 6.98 7.21 -1.48
CA VAL A 94 5.97 6.26 -1.94
C VAL A 94 5.07 5.94 -0.76
N ILE A 95 3.78 6.18 -0.94
CA ILE A 95 2.74 5.85 0.03
C ILE A 95 1.98 4.64 -0.48
N ALA A 96 1.94 3.59 0.31
CA ALA A 96 1.21 2.37 0.03
C ALA A 96 -0.24 2.49 0.48
N TYR A 97 -1.14 1.95 -0.33
CA TYR A 97 -2.57 1.84 -0.09
C TYR A 97 -3.04 0.38 -0.22
N GLY A 98 -4.32 0.16 -0.09
CA GLY A 98 -4.95 -1.14 -0.37
C GLY A 98 -4.32 -2.29 0.40
N LYS A 99 -4.03 -3.40 -0.27
CA LYS A 99 -3.44 -4.59 0.35
C LYS A 99 -2.01 -4.35 0.85
N LEU A 100 -1.21 -3.60 0.07
CA LEU A 100 0.16 -3.25 0.48
C LEU A 100 0.14 -2.36 1.71
N GLY A 101 -0.74 -1.33 1.74
CA GLY A 101 -0.88 -0.43 2.88
C GLY A 101 -1.34 -1.15 4.14
N GLY A 102 -2.32 -2.03 4.04
CA GLY A 102 -2.85 -2.84 5.14
C GLY A 102 -1.99 -4.05 5.54
N LYS A 103 -0.85 -4.28 4.88
CA LYS A 103 0.01 -5.47 5.05
C LYS A 103 -0.73 -6.79 4.84
N GLU A 104 -1.60 -6.81 3.85
CA GLU A 104 -2.41 -7.97 3.47
C GLU A 104 -2.10 -8.43 2.03
N LEU A 105 -0.83 -8.28 1.61
CA LEU A 105 -0.41 -8.61 0.25
C LEU A 105 -0.47 -10.12 0.00
N GLY A 106 -1.02 -10.52 -1.16
CA GLY A 106 -0.98 -11.88 -1.65
C GLY A 106 0.07 -12.05 -2.76
N TYR A 107 0.30 -13.30 -3.19
CA TYR A 107 1.31 -13.65 -4.19
C TYR A 107 1.17 -12.93 -5.54
N ALA A 108 -0.04 -12.65 -5.97
CA ALA A 108 -0.35 -12.01 -7.25
C ALA A 108 -1.05 -10.66 -7.07
N SER A 109 -0.81 -9.97 -5.96
CA SER A 109 -1.37 -8.64 -5.73
C SER A 109 -0.60 -7.61 -6.53
N ASP A 110 -1.34 -6.67 -7.11
CA ASP A 110 -0.84 -5.37 -7.54
C ASP A 110 -0.49 -4.48 -6.33
N LEU A 111 0.26 -3.44 -6.58
CA LEU A 111 0.65 -2.47 -5.56
C LEU A 111 -0.10 -1.16 -5.78
N ASP A 112 -1.05 -0.87 -4.90
CA ASP A 112 -1.71 0.43 -4.83
C ASP A 112 -0.78 1.45 -4.21
N VAL A 113 -0.34 2.46 -4.96
CA VAL A 113 0.60 3.48 -4.47
C VAL A 113 0.26 4.88 -4.96
N ILE A 114 0.66 5.88 -4.18
CA ILE A 114 0.73 7.28 -4.62
C ILE A 114 2.12 7.84 -4.35
N PHE A 115 2.45 8.95 -5.00
CA PHE A 115 3.74 9.59 -4.90
C PHE A 115 3.60 11.00 -4.36
N LEU A 116 4.33 11.28 -3.26
CA LEU A 116 4.39 12.59 -2.63
C LEU A 116 5.80 13.15 -2.68
N TYR A 117 5.92 14.48 -2.74
CA TYR A 117 7.20 15.17 -2.63
C TYR A 117 7.05 16.44 -1.76
N ASP A 118 8.16 16.88 -1.16
CA ASP A 118 8.22 18.12 -0.38
C ASP A 118 9.53 18.83 -0.71
N ASP A 119 9.48 19.67 -1.74
CA ASP A 119 10.65 20.30 -2.32
C ASP A 119 10.28 21.65 -2.92
N GLU A 120 11.04 22.70 -2.53
CA GLU A 120 10.80 24.08 -2.95
C GLU A 120 11.44 24.43 -4.31
N ASP A 121 12.25 23.52 -4.89
CA ASP A 121 12.84 23.75 -6.21
C ASP A 121 11.75 23.91 -7.29
N PRO A 122 11.79 24.98 -8.11
CA PRO A 122 10.78 25.18 -9.14
C PRO A 122 10.66 24.04 -10.16
N GLU A 123 11.72 23.29 -10.41
CA GLU A 123 11.75 22.14 -11.30
C GLU A 123 11.35 20.82 -10.62
N ALA A 124 11.17 20.82 -9.29
CA ALA A 124 10.84 19.62 -8.51
C ALA A 124 9.63 18.86 -9.08
N PRO A 125 8.49 19.49 -9.43
CA PRO A 125 7.34 18.77 -9.98
C PRO A 125 7.69 17.96 -11.24
N ALA A 126 8.49 18.53 -12.14
CA ALA A 126 8.88 17.89 -13.40
C ALA A 126 9.91 16.76 -13.14
N ILE A 127 10.85 16.97 -12.22
CA ILE A 127 11.87 15.99 -11.86
C ILE A 127 11.22 14.78 -11.19
N TYR A 128 10.34 15.01 -10.20
CA TYR A 128 9.68 13.92 -9.48
C TYR A 128 8.62 13.20 -10.32
N ALA A 129 7.98 13.88 -11.28
CA ALA A 129 7.13 13.20 -12.27
C ALA A 129 7.95 12.23 -13.15
N LYS A 130 9.15 12.63 -13.59
CA LYS A 130 10.06 11.73 -14.32
C LYS A 130 10.54 10.58 -13.43
N LEU A 131 10.85 10.84 -12.16
CA LEU A 131 11.20 9.79 -11.20
C LEU A 131 10.09 8.75 -11.09
N ALA A 132 8.86 9.19 -10.82
CA ALA A 132 7.70 8.31 -10.69
C ALA A 132 7.44 7.50 -11.98
N GLN A 133 7.50 8.13 -13.15
CA GLN A 133 7.35 7.44 -14.44
C GLN A 133 8.41 6.35 -14.64
N ARG A 134 9.67 6.65 -14.36
CA ARG A 134 10.75 5.66 -14.47
C ARG A 134 10.60 4.55 -13.44
N PHE A 135 10.25 4.89 -12.20
CA PHE A 135 9.96 3.93 -11.15
C PHE A 135 8.87 2.94 -11.60
N ILE A 136 7.73 3.46 -12.09
CA ILE A 136 6.65 2.61 -12.62
C ILE A 136 7.18 1.73 -13.76
N THR A 137 7.96 2.29 -14.69
CA THR A 137 8.55 1.52 -15.78
C THR A 137 9.43 0.37 -15.27
N TRP A 138 10.28 0.62 -14.27
CA TRP A 138 11.12 -0.43 -13.69
C TRP A 138 10.31 -1.54 -13.03
N MET A 139 9.21 -1.18 -12.36
CA MET A 139 8.34 -2.14 -11.70
C MET A 139 7.55 -2.99 -12.70
N THR A 140 6.98 -2.36 -13.74
CA THR A 140 5.95 -2.98 -14.62
C THR A 140 6.49 -3.52 -15.95
N SER A 141 7.70 -3.16 -16.38
CA SER A 141 8.24 -3.64 -17.65
C SER A 141 8.49 -5.13 -17.65
N HIS A 142 8.11 -5.80 -18.72
CA HIS A 142 8.50 -7.18 -18.98
C HIS A 142 9.94 -7.25 -19.46
N THR A 143 10.76 -8.04 -18.76
CA THR A 143 12.12 -8.40 -19.14
C THR A 143 12.23 -9.92 -19.34
N PRO A 144 13.36 -10.47 -19.80
CA PRO A 144 13.55 -11.92 -19.82
C PRO A 144 13.35 -12.59 -18.46
N ALA A 145 13.60 -11.89 -17.36
CA ALA A 145 13.34 -12.33 -15.99
C ALA A 145 11.89 -12.12 -15.52
N GLY A 146 10.97 -11.63 -16.34
CA GLY A 146 9.57 -11.39 -16.03
C GLY A 146 9.21 -9.96 -15.64
N ILE A 147 8.16 -9.79 -14.86
CA ILE A 147 7.70 -8.53 -14.27
C ILE A 147 8.07 -8.47 -12.79
N LEU A 148 8.29 -7.28 -12.24
CA LEU A 148 8.53 -7.15 -10.80
C LEU A 148 7.19 -7.07 -10.04
N PHE A 149 6.39 -6.03 -10.31
CA PHE A 149 5.02 -5.87 -9.80
C PHE A 149 4.18 -5.06 -10.77
N ASP A 150 2.88 -5.31 -10.79
CA ASP A 150 1.90 -4.36 -11.33
C ASP A 150 1.70 -3.21 -10.34
N ILE A 151 1.53 -1.99 -10.87
CA ILE A 151 1.36 -0.76 -10.08
C ILE A 151 0.02 -0.13 -10.40
N ASP A 152 -0.81 0.08 -9.38
CA ASP A 152 -2.03 0.88 -9.46
C ASP A 152 -1.83 2.24 -8.78
N ILE A 153 -2.12 3.30 -9.51
CA ILE A 153 -2.03 4.69 -9.05
C ILE A 153 -3.40 5.40 -9.04
N ALA A 154 -4.50 4.64 -9.10
CA ALA A 154 -5.85 5.20 -9.18
C ALA A 154 -6.26 5.98 -7.92
N LEU A 155 -5.67 5.66 -6.75
CA LEU A 155 -5.98 6.29 -5.47
C LEU A 155 -5.28 7.65 -5.23
N ARG A 156 -4.56 8.18 -6.23
CA ARG A 156 -3.99 9.53 -6.15
C ARG A 156 -5.08 10.60 -6.18
N PRO A 157 -4.83 11.81 -5.63
CA PRO A 157 -5.78 12.92 -5.68
C PRO A 157 -6.33 13.16 -7.09
N ASP A 158 -7.64 13.37 -7.21
CA ASP A 158 -8.39 13.48 -8.47
C ASP A 158 -8.31 12.23 -9.39
N GLY A 159 -7.86 11.10 -8.87
CA GLY A 159 -7.83 9.82 -9.59
C GLY A 159 -7.09 9.90 -10.94
N ALA A 160 -7.68 9.34 -11.99
CA ALA A 160 -7.07 9.32 -13.33
C ALA A 160 -6.85 10.73 -13.94
N SER A 161 -7.58 11.74 -13.50
CA SER A 161 -7.44 13.13 -13.96
C SER A 161 -6.35 13.90 -13.20
N GLY A 162 -5.89 13.38 -12.06
CA GLY A 162 -4.90 14.03 -11.22
C GLY A 162 -3.46 13.86 -11.71
N LEU A 163 -2.58 14.68 -11.12
CA LEU A 163 -1.15 14.60 -11.38
C LEU A 163 -0.58 13.27 -10.88
N LEU A 164 0.46 12.78 -11.54
CA LEU A 164 1.16 11.56 -11.14
C LEU A 164 1.84 11.70 -9.78
N VAL A 165 2.37 12.89 -9.48
CA VAL A 165 3.01 13.24 -8.22
C VAL A 165 2.33 14.45 -7.61
N SER A 166 2.18 14.50 -6.30
CA SER A 166 1.60 15.63 -5.58
C SER A 166 2.59 16.18 -4.56
N SER A 167 2.65 17.51 -4.39
CA SER A 167 3.36 18.03 -3.23
C SER A 167 2.61 17.67 -1.95
N LEU A 168 3.34 17.47 -0.86
CA LEU A 168 2.76 17.15 0.45
C LEU A 168 1.72 18.19 0.89
N ALA A 169 2.02 19.49 0.69
CA ALA A 169 1.09 20.58 0.99
C ALA A 169 -0.19 20.55 0.12
N ALA A 170 -0.07 20.19 -1.17
CA ALA A 170 -1.25 20.04 -2.03
C ALA A 170 -2.09 18.83 -1.62
N PHE A 171 -1.46 17.73 -1.25
CA PHE A 171 -2.13 16.53 -0.75
C PHE A 171 -2.88 16.82 0.56
N GLU A 172 -2.24 17.49 1.53
CA GLU A 172 -2.87 17.91 2.78
C GLU A 172 -4.10 18.79 2.54
N LYS A 173 -3.95 19.83 1.70
CA LYS A 173 -5.07 20.70 1.33
C LYS A 173 -6.20 19.91 0.68
N TYR A 174 -5.88 19.00 -0.22
CA TYR A 174 -6.86 18.15 -0.90
C TYR A 174 -7.65 17.29 0.09
N GLN A 175 -6.96 16.59 1.01
CA GLN A 175 -7.59 15.73 2.00
C GLN A 175 -8.54 16.49 2.94
N HIS A 176 -8.24 17.76 3.25
CA HIS A 176 -9.10 18.58 4.12
C HIS A 176 -10.26 19.26 3.41
N GLN A 177 -10.16 19.55 2.11
CA GLN A 177 -11.09 20.45 1.43
C GLN A 177 -11.87 19.81 0.29
N SER A 178 -11.32 18.78 -0.37
CA SER A 178 -11.83 18.29 -1.64
C SER A 178 -12.02 16.78 -1.71
N ALA A 179 -11.33 16.03 -0.86
CA ALA A 179 -11.38 14.58 -0.87
C ALA A 179 -12.78 14.07 -0.51
N TRP A 180 -13.24 13.07 -1.26
CA TRP A 180 -14.48 12.37 -1.00
C TRP A 180 -14.34 11.40 0.18
N LEU A 181 -15.45 11.02 0.79
CA LEU A 181 -15.44 10.08 1.91
C LEU A 181 -14.77 8.74 1.54
N TRP A 182 -14.95 8.26 0.32
CA TRP A 182 -14.32 7.00 -0.13
C TRP A 182 -12.77 7.10 -0.19
N GLU A 183 -12.20 8.29 -0.39
CA GLU A 183 -10.75 8.51 -0.31
C GLU A 183 -10.28 8.47 1.16
N HIS A 184 -11.09 8.99 2.09
CA HIS A 184 -10.83 8.81 3.52
C HIS A 184 -10.98 7.34 3.96
N GLN A 185 -11.87 6.55 3.33
CA GLN A 185 -11.90 5.10 3.52
C GLN A 185 -10.56 4.46 3.07
N ALA A 186 -10.05 4.87 1.91
CA ALA A 186 -8.76 4.35 1.42
C ALA A 186 -7.60 4.68 2.37
N LEU A 187 -7.60 5.85 3.04
CA LEU A 187 -6.61 6.22 4.04
C LEU A 187 -6.56 5.28 5.25
N THR A 188 -7.61 4.55 5.57
CA THR A 188 -7.60 3.57 6.68
C THR A 188 -6.55 2.50 6.47
N ARG A 189 -6.21 2.20 5.22
CA ARG A 189 -5.23 1.20 4.78
C ARG A 189 -4.10 1.86 4.00
N ALA A 190 -3.65 3.03 4.45
CA ALA A 190 -2.53 3.74 3.85
C ALA A 190 -1.38 3.86 4.84
N ARG A 191 -0.14 3.77 4.35
CA ARG A 191 1.08 3.96 5.13
C ARG A 191 2.25 4.46 4.28
N PHE A 192 3.24 5.07 4.93
CA PHE A 192 4.54 5.29 4.32
C PHE A 192 5.20 3.95 3.96
N CYS A 193 5.76 3.85 2.75
CA CYS A 193 6.41 2.64 2.26
C CYS A 193 7.91 2.85 2.03
N ALA A 194 8.29 3.87 1.26
CA ALA A 194 9.69 4.12 0.91
C ALA A 194 9.96 5.59 0.58
N GLY A 195 11.23 6.00 0.63
CA GLY A 195 11.69 7.35 0.30
C GLY A 195 12.02 8.20 1.52
N ASP A 196 11.70 9.50 1.48
CA ASP A 196 12.03 10.45 2.55
C ASP A 196 11.17 10.23 3.80
N HIS A 197 11.81 9.91 4.92
CA HIS A 197 11.15 9.63 6.19
C HIS A 197 10.44 10.85 6.79
N ASN A 198 10.87 12.08 6.49
CA ASN A 198 10.20 13.28 6.99
C ASN A 198 8.84 13.45 6.30
N ILE A 199 8.78 13.21 4.98
CA ILE A 199 7.52 13.17 4.23
C ILE A 199 6.64 12.04 4.77
N GLY A 200 7.22 10.87 5.01
CA GLY A 200 6.52 9.74 5.61
C GLY A 200 5.91 10.07 6.96
N ALA A 201 6.67 10.68 7.86
CA ALA A 201 6.19 11.09 9.19
C ALA A 201 5.07 12.15 9.11
N HIS A 202 5.20 13.11 8.20
CA HIS A 202 4.17 14.12 7.97
C HIS A 202 2.89 13.50 7.38
N PHE A 203 3.03 12.60 6.40
CA PHE A 203 1.90 11.85 5.86
C PHE A 203 1.15 11.08 6.95
N GLU A 204 1.86 10.34 7.83
CA GLU A 204 1.22 9.58 8.91
C GLU A 204 0.49 10.50 9.90
N ALA A 205 1.07 11.65 10.25
CA ALA A 205 0.40 12.62 11.10
C ALA A 205 -0.89 13.17 10.45
N LEU A 206 -0.84 13.51 9.17
CA LEU A 206 -1.98 13.96 8.39
C LEU A 206 -3.06 12.86 8.28
N ARG A 207 -2.66 11.62 7.97
CA ARG A 207 -3.56 10.46 7.90
C ARG A 207 -4.33 10.28 9.19
N ILE A 208 -3.63 10.27 10.33
CA ILE A 208 -4.24 10.17 11.66
C ILE A 208 -5.22 11.33 11.89
N GLN A 209 -4.83 12.56 11.56
CA GLN A 209 -5.69 13.74 11.71
C GLN A 209 -6.98 13.62 10.90
N VAL A 210 -6.91 13.18 9.64
CA VAL A 210 -8.08 12.98 8.76
C VAL A 210 -8.97 11.86 9.29
N LEU A 211 -8.39 10.71 9.68
CA LEU A 211 -9.16 9.58 10.18
C LEU A 211 -9.90 9.89 11.49
N ARG A 212 -9.32 10.75 12.34
CA ARG A 212 -9.89 11.17 13.63
C ARG A 212 -10.87 12.34 13.56
N GLN A 213 -11.20 12.83 12.38
CA GLN A 213 -12.25 13.84 12.23
C GLN A 213 -13.58 13.30 12.75
N THR A 214 -14.29 14.14 13.54
CA THR A 214 -15.65 13.81 13.98
C THR A 214 -16.59 13.87 12.79
N ARG A 215 -17.38 12.81 12.58
CA ARG A 215 -18.34 12.66 11.49
C ARG A 215 -19.74 12.39 12.05
N ASP A 216 -20.77 12.88 11.36
CA ASP A 216 -22.13 12.48 11.67
C ASP A 216 -22.34 10.99 11.36
N PRO A 217 -22.76 10.18 12.35
CA PRO A 217 -22.81 8.72 12.16
C PRO A 217 -23.85 8.27 11.12
N ALA A 218 -24.98 8.99 11.01
CA ALA A 218 -26.03 8.62 10.07
C ALA A 218 -25.63 8.95 8.63
N GLN A 219 -24.99 10.12 8.43
CA GLN A 219 -24.45 10.52 7.15
C GLN A 219 -23.33 9.56 6.73
N LEU A 220 -22.34 9.30 7.61
CA LEU A 220 -21.23 8.38 7.36
C LEU A 220 -21.73 7.00 6.89
N ARG A 221 -22.69 6.42 7.63
CA ARG A 221 -23.31 5.14 7.28
C ARG A 221 -23.97 5.18 5.91
N SER A 222 -24.75 6.23 5.63
CA SER A 222 -25.45 6.37 4.36
C SER A 222 -24.51 6.46 3.17
N GLU A 223 -23.43 7.23 3.29
CA GLU A 223 -22.43 7.41 2.22
C GLU A 223 -21.65 6.12 1.94
N ILE A 224 -21.23 5.40 2.99
CA ILE A 224 -20.52 4.12 2.88
C ILE A 224 -21.40 3.06 2.25
N LEU A 225 -22.65 2.91 2.68
CA LEU A 225 -23.60 1.98 2.09
C LEU A 225 -23.89 2.34 0.62
N GLY A 226 -24.07 3.63 0.32
CA GLY A 226 -24.26 4.09 -1.05
C GLY A 226 -23.06 3.80 -1.97
N MET A 227 -21.84 3.92 -1.45
CA MET A 227 -20.64 3.55 -2.21
C MET A 227 -20.55 2.03 -2.44
N ARG A 228 -20.82 1.24 -1.40
CA ARG A 228 -20.85 -0.24 -1.52
C ARG A 228 -21.87 -0.71 -2.56
N GLN A 229 -23.05 -0.10 -2.56
CA GLN A 229 -24.09 -0.41 -3.53
C GLN A 229 -23.63 -0.12 -4.96
N ARG A 230 -23.03 1.05 -5.20
CA ARG A 230 -22.47 1.40 -6.53
C ARG A 230 -21.39 0.40 -6.99
N MET A 231 -20.51 -0.03 -6.08
CA MET A 231 -19.50 -1.04 -6.41
C MET A 231 -20.12 -2.38 -6.78
N HIS A 232 -21.15 -2.81 -6.06
CA HIS A 232 -21.87 -4.04 -6.37
C HIS A 232 -22.55 -3.97 -7.75
N GLU A 233 -23.19 -2.85 -8.05
CA GLU A 233 -23.84 -2.62 -9.35
C GLU A 233 -22.85 -2.55 -10.51
N ALA A 234 -21.64 -2.04 -10.27
CA ALA A 234 -20.56 -1.97 -11.27
C ALA A 234 -19.93 -3.35 -11.56
N HIS A 235 -20.01 -4.30 -10.61
CA HIS A 235 -19.40 -5.61 -10.73
C HIS A 235 -20.43 -6.74 -10.48
N PRO A 236 -21.48 -6.85 -11.33
CA PRO A 236 -22.51 -7.85 -11.14
C PRO A 236 -21.92 -9.26 -11.36
N ASN A 237 -22.09 -10.14 -10.38
CA ASN A 237 -21.77 -11.56 -10.55
C ASN A 237 -22.73 -12.19 -11.57
N ARG A 238 -22.20 -12.71 -12.68
CA ARG A 238 -22.96 -13.39 -13.74
C ARG A 238 -22.74 -14.91 -13.74
N SER A 239 -22.02 -15.42 -12.75
CA SER A 239 -21.76 -16.85 -12.60
C SER A 239 -22.76 -17.49 -11.63
N GLU A 240 -22.81 -18.82 -11.61
CA GLU A 240 -23.58 -19.60 -10.63
C GLU A 240 -22.81 -19.78 -9.30
N PHE A 241 -21.57 -19.31 -9.23
CA PHE A 241 -20.72 -19.44 -8.06
C PHE A 241 -20.67 -18.12 -7.27
N PHE A 242 -20.48 -18.24 -5.96
CA PHE A 242 -20.28 -17.10 -5.10
C PHE A 242 -18.94 -16.40 -5.41
N ASP A 243 -18.99 -15.12 -5.73
CA ASP A 243 -17.79 -14.28 -5.88
C ASP A 243 -17.32 -13.82 -4.50
N LEU A 244 -16.24 -14.45 -3.99
CA LEU A 244 -15.64 -14.15 -2.70
C LEU A 244 -15.26 -12.67 -2.54
N LYS A 245 -15.01 -11.94 -3.62
CA LYS A 245 -14.62 -10.54 -3.57
C LYS A 245 -15.84 -9.60 -3.57
N HIS A 246 -16.78 -9.77 -4.51
CA HIS A 246 -17.79 -8.76 -4.81
C HIS A 246 -19.19 -9.05 -4.31
N ASP A 247 -19.56 -10.34 -4.13
CA ASP A 247 -20.92 -10.69 -3.67
C ASP A 247 -21.16 -10.21 -2.24
N ALA A 248 -22.42 -10.07 -1.90
CA ALA A 248 -22.85 -9.67 -0.55
C ALA A 248 -22.34 -10.69 0.50
N GLY A 249 -21.63 -10.21 1.52
CA GLY A 249 -20.93 -11.03 2.50
C GLY A 249 -19.52 -11.41 2.10
N GLY A 250 -19.01 -10.96 0.94
CA GLY A 250 -17.64 -11.18 0.49
C GLY A 250 -16.63 -10.22 1.11
N MET A 251 -15.38 -10.31 0.62
CA MET A 251 -14.23 -9.57 1.19
C MET A 251 -14.43 -8.07 1.22
N ILE A 252 -15.05 -7.48 0.19
CA ILE A 252 -15.32 -6.03 0.13
C ILE A 252 -16.25 -5.60 1.26
N ASP A 253 -17.23 -6.39 1.65
CA ASP A 253 -18.13 -6.05 2.78
C ASP A 253 -17.34 -5.98 4.09
N ILE A 254 -16.42 -6.92 4.32
CA ILE A 254 -15.54 -6.89 5.49
C ILE A 254 -14.67 -5.62 5.50
N GLU A 255 -14.05 -5.29 4.37
CA GLU A 255 -13.26 -4.07 4.24
C GLU A 255 -14.08 -2.82 4.54
N PHE A 256 -15.30 -2.72 4.01
CA PHE A 256 -16.20 -1.57 4.23
C PHE A 256 -16.66 -1.46 5.69
N ILE A 257 -16.90 -2.59 6.36
CA ILE A 257 -17.23 -2.63 7.79
C ILE A 257 -16.05 -2.10 8.61
N VAL A 258 -14.84 -2.59 8.36
CA VAL A 258 -13.64 -2.14 9.08
C VAL A 258 -13.38 -0.66 8.85
N GLN A 259 -13.47 -0.19 7.61
CA GLN A 259 -13.31 1.22 7.26
C GLN A 259 -14.35 2.09 7.96
N PHE A 260 -15.61 1.64 8.02
CA PHE A 260 -16.66 2.32 8.78
C PHE A 260 -16.34 2.42 10.26
N LEU A 261 -15.91 1.31 10.88
CA LEU A 261 -15.52 1.29 12.31
C LEU A 261 -14.38 2.26 12.60
N VAL A 262 -13.35 2.28 11.76
CA VAL A 262 -12.24 3.24 11.90
C VAL A 262 -12.76 4.68 11.80
N LEU A 263 -13.45 5.04 10.71
CA LEU A 263 -13.92 6.41 10.48
C LEU A 263 -14.96 6.88 11.51
N ARG A 264 -15.71 5.95 12.09
CA ARG A 264 -16.74 6.23 13.11
C ARG A 264 -16.14 6.43 14.49
N HIS A 265 -15.11 5.67 14.83
CA HIS A 265 -14.66 5.53 16.21
C HIS A 265 -13.25 6.07 16.47
N ALA A 266 -12.45 6.37 15.45
CA ALA A 266 -11.06 6.81 15.64
C ALA A 266 -10.90 8.13 16.41
N ALA A 267 -11.92 9.01 16.41
CA ALA A 267 -11.92 10.23 17.21
C ALA A 267 -11.92 9.92 18.72
N GLU A 268 -12.66 8.91 19.13
CA GLU A 268 -12.83 8.49 20.53
C GLU A 268 -11.78 7.43 20.93
N TYR A 269 -11.45 6.52 20.02
CA TYR A 269 -10.51 5.42 20.21
C TYR A 269 -9.31 5.56 19.27
N PRO A 270 -8.27 6.30 19.67
CA PRO A 270 -7.08 6.55 18.83
C PRO A 270 -6.39 5.30 18.29
N ALA A 271 -6.45 4.19 19.01
CA ALA A 271 -5.87 2.92 18.59
C ALA A 271 -6.43 2.40 17.25
N MET A 272 -7.67 2.80 16.88
CA MET A 272 -8.29 2.45 15.60
C MET A 272 -7.58 3.07 14.38
N THR A 273 -6.63 3.98 14.57
CA THR A 273 -5.79 4.53 13.49
C THR A 273 -4.47 3.80 13.32
N GLY A 274 -4.22 2.75 14.10
CA GLY A 274 -3.04 1.90 13.93
C GLY A 274 -2.99 1.34 12.50
N ASP A 275 -1.78 1.15 12.01
CA ASP A 275 -1.56 0.59 10.69
C ASP A 275 -1.61 -0.94 10.76
N ILE A 276 -2.79 -1.49 10.62
CA ILE A 276 -3.05 -2.91 10.79
C ILE A 276 -4.12 -3.38 9.79
N GLY A 277 -4.05 -4.65 9.44
CA GLY A 277 -4.99 -5.29 8.53
C GLY A 277 -6.39 -5.46 9.14
N ASN A 278 -7.31 -5.92 8.32
CA ASN A 278 -8.72 -6.07 8.68
C ASN A 278 -8.94 -6.99 9.90
N ILE A 279 -8.22 -8.12 9.97
CA ILE A 279 -8.35 -9.08 11.08
C ILE A 279 -7.99 -8.42 12.41
N ALA A 280 -6.85 -7.73 12.47
CA ALA A 280 -6.39 -7.07 13.70
C ALA A 280 -7.32 -5.92 14.12
N LEU A 281 -7.85 -5.15 13.16
CA LEU A 281 -8.82 -4.07 13.44
C LEU A 281 -10.17 -4.62 13.93
N LEU A 282 -10.63 -5.75 13.41
CA LEU A 282 -11.85 -6.42 13.91
C LEU A 282 -11.65 -6.95 15.34
N LYS A 283 -10.51 -7.56 15.63
CA LYS A 283 -10.14 -7.98 16.99
C LYS A 283 -10.12 -6.79 17.96
N LEU A 284 -9.44 -5.71 17.55
CA LEU A 284 -9.39 -4.47 18.33
C LEU A 284 -10.79 -3.86 18.56
N ALA A 285 -11.66 -3.88 17.56
CA ALA A 285 -13.03 -3.40 17.71
C ALA A 285 -13.85 -4.25 18.70
N GLY A 286 -13.63 -5.56 18.74
CA GLY A 286 -14.20 -6.44 19.76
C GLY A 286 -13.68 -6.14 21.16
N ASP A 287 -12.37 -5.95 21.32
CA ASP A 287 -11.72 -5.62 22.59
C ASP A 287 -12.18 -4.26 23.15
N LEU A 288 -12.51 -3.32 22.25
CA LEU A 288 -13.06 -2.01 22.60
C LEU A 288 -14.58 -2.00 22.76
N GLU A 289 -15.23 -3.16 22.68
CA GLU A 289 -16.69 -3.33 22.76
C GLU A 289 -17.48 -2.51 21.70
N LEU A 290 -16.86 -2.21 20.56
CA LEU A 290 -17.50 -1.50 19.44
C LEU A 290 -18.36 -2.45 18.59
N ILE A 291 -18.04 -3.74 18.62
CA ILE A 291 -18.83 -4.84 18.06
C ILE A 291 -18.92 -5.97 19.09
N ASP A 292 -19.88 -6.88 18.89
CA ASP A 292 -20.00 -8.06 19.73
C ASP A 292 -18.72 -8.90 19.71
N SER A 293 -18.23 -9.31 20.88
CA SER A 293 -16.96 -10.05 21.01
C SER A 293 -17.01 -11.44 20.35
N GLN A 294 -18.17 -12.12 20.37
CA GLN A 294 -18.32 -13.40 19.68
C GLN A 294 -18.32 -13.22 18.17
N LEU A 295 -18.93 -12.14 17.67
CA LEU A 295 -18.86 -11.78 16.26
C LEU A 295 -17.41 -11.45 15.86
N SER A 296 -16.68 -10.68 16.68
CA SER A 296 -15.27 -10.35 16.41
C SER A 296 -14.43 -11.60 16.24
N VAL A 297 -14.56 -12.59 17.10
CA VAL A 297 -13.85 -13.88 16.98
C VAL A 297 -14.29 -14.61 15.70
N ALA A 298 -15.58 -14.77 15.46
CA ALA A 298 -16.11 -15.53 14.33
C ALA A 298 -15.72 -14.97 12.94
N VAL A 299 -15.46 -13.66 12.84
CA VAL A 299 -15.03 -13.04 11.56
C VAL A 299 -13.51 -12.91 11.44
N SER A 300 -12.76 -13.23 12.48
CA SER A 300 -11.30 -13.15 12.53
C SER A 300 -10.62 -14.52 12.37
N ASP A 301 -11.33 -15.59 12.60
CA ASP A 301 -10.92 -16.99 12.39
C ASP A 301 -11.21 -17.45 10.97
#